data_37029bed279de5b8ac9de0b41abbc61a
#
_entry.id   37029bed279de5b8ac9de0b41abbc61a
#
_cell.length_a   1.000
_cell.length_b   1.000
_cell.length_c   1.000
_cell.angle_alpha   90.00
_cell.angle_beta   90.00
_cell.angle_gamma   90.00
#
_symmetry.space_group_name_H-M   'P 1'
#
loop_
_entity.id
_entity.type
_entity.pdbx_description
1 polymer ?
#
loop_
_entity_poly.entity_id
_entity_poly.type
_entity_poly.pdbx_seq_one_letter_code
_entity_poly.pdbx_strand_id
1 'polypeptide(L)' 'MNNEIQRFDFRGALLRTLTDEAGEPWFVAKDVCDILGHSNVSMALDRLDDDERSKFNLGRQGETNIGNEAGLYVLVLGSR' A
#
# COMPACT_ATOMS: atom_id res chain seq x y z
N MET A 1 19.08 -1.80 7.35
CA MET A 1 17.66 -1.62 7.07
C MET A 1 17.46 -1.17 5.64
N ASN A 2 16.58 -1.80 4.94
CA ASN A 2 16.39 -1.52 3.53
C ASN A 2 14.97 -1.05 3.28
N ASN A 3 14.81 0.26 3.07
CA ASN A 3 13.50 0.86 2.78
C ASN A 3 13.43 1.30 1.32
N GLU A 4 14.16 0.61 0.46
CA GLU A 4 14.10 0.93 -0.96
C GLU A 4 12.72 0.64 -1.52
N ILE A 5 12.22 1.59 -2.28
CA ILE A 5 10.96 1.41 -2.97
C ILE A 5 11.22 0.63 -4.25
N GLN A 6 10.52 -0.46 -4.41
CA GLN A 6 10.55 -1.25 -5.64
C GLN A 6 9.31 -0.96 -6.44
N ARG A 7 9.44 -1.04 -7.75
CA ARG A 7 8.33 -0.74 -8.66
C ARG A 7 7.99 -1.97 -9.47
N PHE A 8 6.72 -2.32 -9.44
CA PHE A 8 6.22 -3.45 -10.22
C PHE A 8 5.17 -2.97 -11.19
N ASP A 9 5.18 -3.53 -12.40
CA ASP A 9 4.11 -3.30 -13.36
C ASP A 9 3.00 -4.30 -13.07
N PHE A 10 1.84 -3.79 -12.71
CA PHE A 10 0.67 -4.62 -12.44
C PHE A 10 -0.47 -4.15 -13.34
N ARG A 11 -0.81 -4.95 -14.33
CA ARG A 11 -1.88 -4.63 -15.29
C ARG A 11 -1.64 -3.30 -16.02
N GLY A 12 -0.39 -3.01 -16.33
CA GLY A 12 -0.03 -1.77 -17.00
C GLY A 12 0.05 -0.56 -16.08
N ALA A 13 -0.13 -0.73 -14.79
CA ALA A 13 -0.04 0.33 -13.80
C ALA A 13 1.15 0.09 -12.86
N LEU A 14 1.70 1.18 -12.35
CA LEU A 14 2.85 1.10 -11.47
C LEU A 14 2.41 0.85 -10.03
N LEU A 15 2.94 -0.20 -9.42
CA LEU A 15 2.72 -0.49 -8.00
C LEU A 15 4.05 -0.36 -7.27
N ARG A 16 4.12 0.57 -6.33
CA ARG A 16 5.29 0.76 -5.51
C ARG A 16 5.19 -0.08 -4.24
N THR A 17 6.26 -0.78 -3.92
CA THR A 17 6.32 -1.64 -2.74
C THR A 17 7.59 -1.36 -1.96
N LEU A 18 7.59 -1.77 -0.71
CA LEU A 18 8.78 -1.71 0.13
C LEU A 18 8.78 -2.88 1.10
N THR A 19 9.95 -3.16 1.66
CA THR A 19 10.13 -4.26 2.60
C THR A 19 10.59 -3.67 3.93
N ASP A 20 9.97 -4.09 5.03
CA ASP A 20 10.35 -3.60 6.34
C ASP A 20 11.55 -4.38 6.90
N GLU A 21 11.94 -4.05 8.13
CA GLU A 21 13.11 -4.68 8.76
C GLU A 21 12.90 -6.17 9.02
N ALA A 22 11.67 -6.58 9.17
CA ALA A 22 11.33 -7.99 9.36
C ALA A 22 11.24 -8.76 8.05
N GLY A 23 11.44 -8.09 6.92
CA GLY A 23 11.36 -8.72 5.62
C GLY A 23 9.93 -8.81 5.08
N GLU A 24 8.98 -8.16 5.71
CA GLU A 24 7.60 -8.20 5.26
C GLU A 24 7.35 -7.15 4.18
N PRO A 25 6.60 -7.52 3.13
CA PRO A 25 6.28 -6.56 2.07
C PRO A 25 5.17 -5.61 2.48
N TRP A 26 5.31 -4.36 2.04
CA TRP A 26 4.30 -3.33 2.20
C TRP A 26 4.04 -2.69 0.85
N PHE A 27 2.82 -2.25 0.62
CA PHE A 27 2.39 -1.71 -0.65
C PHE A 27 1.87 -0.29 -0.46
N VAL A 28 2.16 0.59 -1.41
CA VAL A 28 1.62 1.95 -1.38
C VAL A 28 0.13 1.86 -1.67
N ALA A 29 -0.69 2.23 -0.68
CA ALA A 29 -2.14 2.05 -0.76
C ALA A 29 -2.75 2.84 -1.91
N LYS A 30 -2.23 4.04 -2.18
CA LYS A 30 -2.73 4.86 -3.28
C LYS A 30 -2.58 4.13 -4.61
N ASP A 31 -1.43 3.50 -4.82
CA ASP A 31 -1.19 2.77 -6.07
C ASP A 31 -2.15 1.59 -6.21
N VAL A 32 -2.36 0.85 -5.12
CA VAL A 32 -3.32 -0.26 -5.13
C VAL A 32 -4.72 0.23 -5.45
N CYS A 33 -5.14 1.30 -4.80
CA CYS A 33 -6.47 1.86 -5.04
C CYS A 33 -6.63 2.36 -6.47
N ASP A 34 -5.59 2.98 -7.03
CA ASP A 34 -5.62 3.44 -8.42
C ASP A 34 -5.80 2.25 -9.38
N ILE A 35 -5.08 1.16 -9.12
CA ILE A 35 -5.17 -0.05 -9.96
C ILE A 35 -6.57 -0.65 -9.88
N LEU A 36 -7.17 -0.65 -8.69
CA LEU A 36 -8.48 -1.24 -8.46
C LEU A 36 -9.63 -0.32 -8.81
N GLY A 37 -9.35 0.95 -9.13
CA GLY A 37 -10.38 1.90 -9.47
C GLY A 37 -11.09 2.53 -8.27
N HIS A 38 -10.51 2.42 -7.08
CA HIS A 38 -11.05 3.07 -5.90
C HIS A 38 -10.72 4.56 -5.93
N SER A 39 -11.74 5.41 -5.92
CA SER A 39 -11.53 6.85 -5.98
C SER A 39 -11.26 7.47 -4.61
N ASN A 40 -11.64 6.79 -3.53
CA ASN A 40 -11.48 7.31 -2.18
C ASN A 40 -10.55 6.40 -1.37
N VAL A 41 -9.27 6.78 -1.33
CA VAL A 41 -8.24 6.02 -0.64
C VAL A 41 -8.51 5.98 0.87
N SER A 42 -8.98 7.09 1.44
CA SER A 42 -9.24 7.15 2.88
C SER A 42 -10.30 6.15 3.31
N MET A 43 -11.38 6.04 2.54
CA MET A 43 -12.43 5.06 2.83
C MET A 43 -11.91 3.63 2.71
N ALA A 44 -11.09 3.38 1.70
CA ALA A 44 -10.52 2.05 1.52
C ALA A 44 -9.62 1.68 2.71
N LEU A 45 -8.82 2.64 3.18
CA LEU A 45 -7.94 2.41 4.33
C LEU A 45 -8.71 2.19 5.62
N ASP A 46 -9.88 2.77 5.76
CA ASP A 46 -10.70 2.58 6.96
C ASP A 46 -11.14 1.13 7.15
N ARG A 47 -11.09 0.33 6.09
CA ARG A 47 -11.41 -1.08 6.17
C ARG A 47 -10.27 -1.91 6.76
N LEU A 48 -9.06 -1.34 6.83
CA LEU A 48 -7.89 -2.05 7.32
C LEU A 48 -7.76 -1.87 8.83
N ASP A 49 -7.30 -2.93 9.50
CA ASP A 49 -6.95 -2.84 10.91
C ASP A 49 -5.67 -2.04 11.09
N ASP A 50 -5.42 -1.57 12.30
CA ASP A 50 -4.25 -0.74 12.56
C ASP A 50 -2.94 -1.46 12.27
N ASP A 51 -2.90 -2.77 12.41
CA ASP A 51 -1.72 -3.56 12.10
C ASP A 51 -1.57 -3.89 10.62
N GLU A 52 -2.58 -3.57 9.81
CA GLU A 52 -2.56 -3.80 8.37
C GLU A 52 -2.18 -2.55 7.59
N ARG A 53 -2.07 -1.42 8.23
CA ARG A 53 -1.75 -0.15 7.58
C ARG A 53 -0.73 0.63 8.40
N SER A 54 0.01 1.46 7.70
CA SER A 54 1.01 2.31 8.33
C SER A 54 1.26 3.51 7.42
N LYS A 55 2.20 4.36 7.81
CA LYS A 55 2.60 5.49 7.00
C LYS A 55 4.08 5.38 6.71
N PHE A 56 4.47 5.82 5.53
CA PHE A 56 5.85 5.83 5.10
C PHE A 56 6.21 7.19 4.55
N ASN A 57 7.36 7.71 4.98
CA ASN A 57 7.83 9.02 4.55
C ASN A 57 8.59 8.88 3.25
N LEU A 58 8.09 9.53 2.20
CA LEU A 58 8.71 9.53 0.88
C LEU A 58 9.71 10.69 0.69
N GLY A 59 10.04 11.40 1.75
CA GLY A 59 10.94 12.54 1.66
C GLY A 59 10.20 13.76 1.13
N ARG A 60 10.63 14.26 -0.03
CA ARG A 60 10.04 15.47 -0.60
C ARG A 60 8.56 15.32 -0.96
N GLN A 61 8.13 14.09 -1.20
CA GLN A 61 6.74 13.83 -1.55
C GLN A 61 5.84 13.73 -0.33
N GLY A 62 6.42 13.80 0.87
CA GLY A 62 5.67 13.70 2.11
C GLY A 62 5.38 12.26 2.49
N GLU A 63 4.38 12.09 3.35
CA GLU A 63 3.98 10.76 3.81
C GLU A 63 2.95 10.14 2.89
N THR A 64 3.02 8.82 2.75
CA THR A 64 2.00 8.06 2.05
C THR A 64 1.53 6.91 2.93
N ASN A 65 0.32 6.46 2.71
CA ASN A 65 -0.22 5.30 3.42
C ASN A 65 0.25 4.03 2.75
N ILE A 66 0.65 3.05 3.56
CA ILE A 66 1.06 1.75 3.06
C ILE A 66 0.25 0.68 3.76
N GLY A 67 0.07 -0.44 3.09
CA GLY A 67 -0.62 -1.59 3.65
C GLY A 67 0.23 -2.84 3.49
N ASN A 68 0.10 -3.76 4.44
CA ASN A 68 0.80 -5.02 4.36
C ASN A 68 0.01 -5.99 3.48
N GLU A 69 0.46 -7.25 3.40
CA GLU A 69 -0.17 -8.24 2.54
C GLU A 69 -1.62 -8.49 2.94
N ALA A 70 -1.90 -8.58 4.25
CA ALA A 70 -3.27 -8.76 4.72
C ALA A 70 -4.15 -7.57 4.31
N GLY A 71 -3.63 -6.36 4.45
CA GLY A 71 -4.34 -5.17 4.02
C GLY A 71 -4.58 -5.15 2.51
N LEU A 72 -3.61 -5.60 1.74
CA LEU A 72 -3.78 -5.71 0.30
C LEU A 72 -4.96 -6.61 -0.05
N TYR A 73 -5.06 -7.76 0.61
CA TYR A 73 -6.18 -8.67 0.36
C TYR A 73 -7.53 -8.03 0.67
N VAL A 74 -7.60 -7.27 1.77
CA VAL A 74 -8.83 -6.56 2.11
C VAL A 74 -9.21 -5.58 1.00
N LEU A 75 -8.23 -4.84 0.49
CA LEU A 75 -8.49 -3.87 -0.58
C LEU A 75 -8.91 -4.56 -1.88
N VAL A 76 -8.23 -5.65 -2.22
CA VAL A 76 -8.53 -6.38 -3.46
C VAL A 76 -9.89 -7.04 -3.40
N LEU A 77 -10.22 -7.68 -2.29
CA LEU A 77 -11.48 -8.40 -2.14
C LEU A 77 -12.65 -7.47 -1.83
N GLY A 78 -12.36 -6.24 -1.40
CA GLY A 78 -13.39 -5.25 -1.12
C GLY A 78 -14.15 -5.47 0.16
N SER A 79 -13.79 -6.47 0.94
CA SER A 79 -14.47 -6.74 2.20
C SER A 79 -13.59 -7.59 3.09
N ARG A 80 -14.00 -7.64 4.32
CA ARG A 80 -13.30 -8.39 5.34
C ARG A 80 -14.16 -9.56 5.82
#